data_52a9983c6bd43635a3a0a5b53f55cebf
#
_entry.id   52a9983c6bd43635a3a0a5b53f55cebf
#
_cell.length_a   1.000
_cell.length_b   1.000
_cell.length_c   1.000
_cell.angle_alpha   90.00
_cell.angle_beta   90.00
_cell.angle_gamma   90.00
#
_symmetry.space_group_name_H-M   'P 1'
#
loop_
_entity.id
_entity.type
_entity.pdbx_description
1 polymer ?
#
loop_
_entity_poly.entity_id
_entity_poly.type
_entity_poly.pdbx_seq_one_letter_code
_entity_poly.pdbx_strand_id
1 'polypeptide(L)'
;MCGVFGLVSHEPVNQLLYDGLQMLQHRGQDAAGIVTASGQSFHMHKGSGMVRDVFRTRNMRDLIGNAGIAHVRYPTAGNSKSAAEAQPFYVNSPFGIVLAHNGNLTNTDELFENVCYRDLRHINTRSDSEVLLNVFAHELETRVEGDKLTV
;
A
#
# COMPACT_ATOMS: atom_id res chain seq x y z
N MET A 1 -9.02 8.92 -11.16
CA MET A 1 -8.99 8.88 -9.67
C MET A 1 -8.82 7.44 -9.24
N CYS A 2 -7.91 7.18 -8.31
CA CYS A 2 -7.67 5.83 -7.78
C CYS A 2 -8.87 5.24 -7.04
N GLY A 3 -8.85 3.93 -6.77
CA GLY A 3 -9.81 3.23 -5.93
C GLY A 3 -9.12 2.50 -4.80
N VAL A 4 -9.64 2.63 -3.59
CA VAL A 4 -9.19 1.93 -2.37
C VAL A 4 -10.33 1.07 -1.85
N PHE A 5 -10.02 -0.12 -1.40
CA PHE A 5 -10.95 -1.05 -0.77
C PHE A 5 -10.28 -1.76 0.40
N GLY A 6 -10.94 -1.83 1.55
CA GLY A 6 -10.45 -2.53 2.74
C GLY A 6 -11.51 -3.41 3.33
N LEU A 7 -11.10 -4.54 3.91
CA LEU A 7 -12.01 -5.54 4.47
C LEU A 7 -11.36 -6.26 5.65
N VAL A 8 -12.18 -6.50 6.68
CA VAL A 8 -11.88 -7.40 7.80
C VAL A 8 -13.06 -8.38 7.92
N SER A 9 -12.76 -9.67 8.07
CA SER A 9 -13.76 -10.74 8.11
C SER A 9 -13.33 -11.85 9.05
N HIS A 10 -14.23 -12.79 9.34
CA HIS A 10 -13.87 -14.07 9.96
C HIS A 10 -13.39 -15.12 8.95
N GLU A 11 -13.67 -14.89 7.66
CA GLU A 11 -13.30 -15.76 6.55
C GLU A 11 -12.17 -15.12 5.71
N PRO A 12 -11.48 -15.90 4.86
CA PRO A 12 -10.47 -15.37 3.94
C PRO A 12 -11.01 -14.24 3.06
N VAL A 13 -10.26 -13.13 2.96
CA VAL A 13 -10.72 -11.90 2.29
C VAL A 13 -10.22 -11.73 0.85
N ASN A 14 -9.31 -12.56 0.39
CA ASN A 14 -8.64 -12.39 -0.90
C ASN A 14 -9.61 -12.27 -2.08
N GLN A 15 -10.61 -13.16 -2.17
CA GLN A 15 -11.59 -13.12 -3.26
C GLN A 15 -12.44 -11.86 -3.21
N LEU A 16 -12.92 -11.47 -2.02
CA LEU A 16 -13.72 -10.27 -1.86
C LEU A 16 -12.93 -8.99 -2.16
N LEU A 17 -11.63 -8.96 -1.83
CA LEU A 17 -10.76 -7.85 -2.20
C LEU A 17 -10.57 -7.77 -3.72
N TYR A 18 -10.37 -8.90 -4.38
CA TYR A 18 -10.30 -8.96 -5.84
C TYR A 18 -11.60 -8.47 -6.49
N ASP A 19 -12.74 -8.98 -6.05
CA ASP A 19 -14.06 -8.58 -6.57
C ASP A 19 -14.32 -7.08 -6.34
N GLY A 20 -13.96 -6.57 -5.16
CA GLY A 20 -14.01 -5.13 -4.86
C GLY A 20 -13.15 -4.28 -5.79
N LEU A 21 -11.93 -4.74 -6.13
CA LEU A 21 -11.09 -4.07 -7.12
C LEU A 21 -11.68 -4.14 -8.53
N GLN A 22 -12.32 -5.24 -8.92
CA GLN A 22 -13.01 -5.34 -10.20
C GLN A 22 -14.14 -4.30 -10.31
N MET A 23 -14.90 -4.10 -9.24
CA MET A 23 -15.93 -3.06 -9.18
C MET A 23 -15.34 -1.64 -9.25
N LEU A 24 -14.13 -1.44 -8.71
CA LEU A 24 -13.42 -0.16 -8.74
C LEU A 24 -12.54 0.04 -9.98
N GLN A 25 -12.48 -0.93 -10.91
CA GLN A 25 -11.59 -0.88 -12.07
C GLN A 25 -11.79 0.38 -12.94
N HIS A 26 -13.00 0.91 -13.00
CA HIS A 26 -13.29 2.16 -13.71
C HIS A 26 -12.57 3.39 -13.11
N ARG A 27 -12.10 3.31 -11.87
CA ARG A 27 -11.35 4.37 -11.19
C ARG A 27 -9.85 4.34 -11.46
N GLY A 28 -9.29 3.17 -11.85
CA GLY A 28 -7.87 3.05 -12.13
C GLY A 28 -7.56 1.79 -12.94
N GLN A 29 -6.71 1.92 -13.96
CA GLN A 29 -6.38 0.85 -14.90
C GLN A 29 -4.88 0.68 -15.12
N ASP A 30 -4.07 1.47 -14.43
CA ASP A 30 -2.61 1.55 -14.60
C ASP A 30 -1.87 0.50 -13.77
N ALA A 31 -2.32 0.29 -12.55
CA ALA A 31 -1.76 -0.71 -11.63
C ALA A 31 -2.82 -1.17 -10.64
N ALA A 32 -2.62 -2.36 -10.09
CA ALA A 32 -3.44 -2.93 -9.03
C ALA A 32 -2.58 -3.62 -7.97
N GLY A 33 -3.03 -3.63 -6.73
CA GLY A 33 -2.36 -4.32 -5.64
C GLY A 33 -3.31 -4.72 -4.53
N ILE A 34 -3.00 -5.85 -3.90
CA ILE A 34 -3.69 -6.39 -2.73
C ILE A 34 -2.65 -6.76 -1.69
N VAL A 35 -2.92 -6.42 -0.44
CA VAL A 35 -2.21 -6.95 0.73
C VAL A 35 -3.24 -7.55 1.66
N THR A 36 -2.96 -8.76 2.13
CA THR A 36 -3.73 -9.43 3.18
C THR A 36 -2.88 -9.65 4.42
N ALA A 37 -3.52 -9.76 5.57
CA ALA A 37 -2.89 -10.00 6.85
C ALA A 37 -3.38 -11.31 7.45
N SER A 38 -2.44 -12.16 7.87
CA SER A 38 -2.67 -13.41 8.58
C SER A 38 -1.76 -13.49 9.80
N GLY A 39 -2.33 -13.33 10.99
CA GLY A 39 -1.55 -13.21 12.22
C GLY A 39 -0.59 -12.02 12.16
N GLN A 40 0.73 -12.29 12.24
CA GLN A 40 1.77 -11.26 12.18
C GLN A 40 2.40 -11.13 10.77
N SER A 41 1.84 -11.78 9.77
CA SER A 41 2.40 -11.81 8.42
C SER A 41 1.52 -11.06 7.43
N PHE A 42 2.15 -10.29 6.54
CA PHE A 42 1.51 -9.71 5.37
C PHE A 42 1.84 -10.52 4.12
N HIS A 43 0.82 -10.71 3.29
CA HIS A 43 0.93 -11.32 1.97
C HIS A 43 0.56 -10.28 0.93
N MET A 44 1.48 -10.00 0.01
CA MET A 44 1.32 -8.92 -0.95
C MET A 44 1.52 -9.40 -2.39
N HIS A 45 0.63 -8.96 -3.26
CA HIS A 45 0.84 -9.02 -4.70
C HIS A 45 0.37 -7.73 -5.34
N LYS A 46 1.20 -7.15 -6.21
CA LYS A 46 0.89 -5.93 -6.96
C LYS A 46 1.62 -5.90 -8.30
N GLY A 47 1.09 -5.16 -9.25
CA GLY A 47 1.69 -5.04 -10.57
C GLY A 47 1.03 -3.97 -11.42
N SER A 48 1.65 -3.67 -12.55
CA SER A 48 1.09 -2.79 -13.57
C SER A 48 0.04 -3.53 -14.41
N GLY A 49 -1.05 -2.85 -14.72
CA GLY A 49 -2.15 -3.36 -15.55
C GLY A 49 -3.48 -3.44 -14.82
N MET A 50 -4.45 -4.02 -15.49
CA MET A 50 -5.79 -4.21 -14.95
C MET A 50 -5.80 -5.33 -13.91
N VAL A 51 -6.77 -5.32 -13.01
CA VAL A 51 -6.92 -6.30 -11.92
C VAL A 51 -6.83 -7.75 -12.43
N ARG A 52 -7.57 -8.08 -13.50
CA ARG A 52 -7.55 -9.42 -14.11
C ARG A 52 -6.19 -9.85 -14.68
N ASP A 53 -5.34 -8.88 -15.05
CA ASP A 53 -4.03 -9.14 -15.64
C ASP A 53 -2.95 -9.30 -14.55
N VAL A 54 -3.08 -8.54 -13.46
CA VAL A 54 -2.18 -8.58 -12.31
C VAL A 54 -2.40 -9.83 -11.46
N PHE A 55 -3.68 -10.17 -11.19
CA PHE A 55 -4.01 -11.27 -10.28
C PHE A 55 -4.38 -12.55 -11.06
N ARG A 56 -3.45 -13.50 -11.06
CA ARG A 56 -3.67 -14.87 -11.57
C ARG A 56 -4.03 -15.78 -10.40
N THR A 57 -4.59 -16.95 -10.68
CA THR A 57 -4.99 -17.94 -9.66
C THR A 57 -3.87 -18.22 -8.65
N ARG A 58 -2.62 -18.32 -9.09
CA ARG A 58 -1.46 -18.51 -8.22
C ARG A 58 -1.32 -17.35 -7.21
N ASN A 59 -1.36 -16.11 -7.69
CA ASN A 59 -1.22 -14.93 -6.85
C ASN A 59 -2.34 -14.85 -5.81
N MET A 60 -3.57 -15.20 -6.22
CA MET A 60 -4.72 -15.20 -5.31
C MET A 60 -4.60 -16.26 -4.20
N ARG A 61 -3.98 -17.41 -4.47
CA ARG A 61 -3.74 -18.46 -3.45
C ARG A 61 -2.72 -18.04 -2.40
N ASP A 62 -1.75 -17.19 -2.77
CA ASP A 62 -0.71 -16.70 -1.87
C ASP A 62 -1.20 -15.57 -0.96
N LEU A 63 -2.33 -14.94 -1.29
CA LEU A 63 -2.95 -13.86 -0.51
C LEU A 63 -3.85 -14.45 0.59
N ILE A 64 -3.24 -15.06 1.59
CA ILE A 64 -3.95 -15.64 2.73
C ILE A 64 -4.20 -14.60 3.81
N GLY A 65 -5.29 -14.75 4.55
CA GLY A 65 -5.64 -13.90 5.69
C GLY A 65 -7.09 -13.45 5.69
N ASN A 66 -7.49 -12.87 6.80
CA ASN A 66 -8.86 -12.45 7.08
C ASN A 66 -9.03 -10.92 7.21
N ALA A 67 -7.97 -10.17 6.99
CA ALA A 67 -7.98 -8.71 6.83
C ALA A 67 -7.14 -8.34 5.62
N GLY A 68 -7.44 -7.22 4.97
CA GLY A 68 -6.62 -6.74 3.86
C GLY A 68 -7.07 -5.41 3.30
N ILE A 69 -6.18 -4.83 2.51
CA ILE A 69 -6.44 -3.63 1.72
C ILE A 69 -6.04 -3.84 0.27
N ALA A 70 -6.72 -3.15 -0.61
CA ALA A 70 -6.56 -3.26 -2.04
C ALA A 70 -6.65 -1.89 -2.73
N HIS A 71 -5.95 -1.73 -3.83
CA HIS A 71 -5.86 -0.46 -4.55
C HIS A 71 -5.83 -0.67 -6.05
N VAL A 72 -6.55 0.19 -6.80
CA VAL A 72 -6.38 0.39 -8.24
C VAL A 72 -5.89 1.81 -8.50
N ARG A 73 -4.81 1.93 -9.26
CA ARG A 73 -4.16 3.20 -9.55
C ARG A 73 -4.67 3.78 -10.86
N TYR A 74 -4.98 5.08 -10.82
CA TYR A 74 -5.15 5.90 -12.01
C TYR A 74 -3.81 6.58 -12.34
N PRO A 75 -3.35 6.61 -13.59
CA PRO A 75 -2.10 7.28 -13.92
C PRO A 75 -2.18 8.76 -13.58
N THR A 76 -1.30 9.22 -12.69
CA THR A 76 -1.03 10.64 -12.45
C THR A 76 0.13 11.08 -13.32
N ALA A 77 0.30 12.40 -13.51
CA ALA A 77 1.41 12.95 -14.27
C ALA A 77 2.75 12.48 -13.68
N GLY A 78 3.41 11.53 -14.32
CA GLY A 78 4.63 10.86 -13.88
C GLY A 78 4.82 9.56 -14.64
N ASN A 79 5.79 8.77 -14.27
CA ASN A 79 6.17 7.53 -14.93
C ASN A 79 5.08 6.45 -14.73
N SER A 80 4.05 6.47 -15.57
CA SER A 80 2.88 5.58 -15.50
C SER A 80 3.20 4.08 -15.66
N LYS A 81 4.46 3.71 -15.92
CA LYS A 81 4.88 2.32 -16.19
C LYS A 81 5.64 1.66 -15.05
N SER A 82 5.87 2.32 -13.92
CA SER A 82 6.62 1.71 -12.82
C SER A 82 5.71 0.85 -11.94
N ALA A 83 5.87 -0.46 -11.99
CA ALA A 83 5.23 -1.39 -11.06
C ALA A 83 5.63 -1.10 -9.59
N ALA A 84 6.77 -0.43 -9.37
CA ALA A 84 7.23 -0.04 -8.05
C ALA A 84 6.28 0.95 -7.36
N GLU A 85 5.60 1.81 -8.15
CA GLU A 85 4.61 2.76 -7.62
C GLU A 85 3.21 2.18 -7.43
N ALA A 86 3.00 0.91 -7.75
CA ALA A 86 1.74 0.23 -7.43
C ALA A 86 1.55 0.18 -5.91
N GLN A 87 0.34 0.52 -5.46
CA GLN A 87 -0.03 0.44 -4.05
C GLN A 87 -0.77 -0.88 -3.76
N PRO A 88 -0.81 -1.33 -2.48
CA PRO A 88 -0.33 -0.69 -1.26
C PRO A 88 1.20 -0.67 -1.12
N PHE A 89 1.70 0.27 -0.30
CA PHE A 89 3.08 0.30 0.15
C PHE A 89 3.23 -0.39 1.52
N TYR A 90 4.45 -0.84 1.83
CA TYR A 90 4.78 -1.52 3.08
C TYR A 90 6.09 -1.01 3.65
N VAL A 91 6.15 -0.85 4.98
CA VAL A 91 7.37 -0.68 5.76
C VAL A 91 7.36 -1.64 6.95
N ASN A 92 8.55 -2.05 7.41
CA ASN A 92 8.69 -3.02 8.50
C ASN A 92 9.00 -2.39 9.87
N SER A 93 9.40 -1.12 9.92
CA SER A 93 9.77 -0.43 11.17
C SER A 93 8.86 0.78 11.40
N PRO A 94 8.46 1.04 12.67
CA PRO A 94 8.71 0.27 13.91
C PRO A 94 7.85 -1.00 14.00
N PHE A 95 6.77 -1.06 13.24
CA PHE A 95 5.87 -2.18 13.07
C PHE A 95 5.69 -2.46 11.58
N GLY A 96 5.20 -3.63 11.21
CA GLY A 96 4.71 -3.86 9.85
C GLY A 96 3.51 -2.93 9.58
N ILE A 97 3.68 -1.97 8.66
CA ILE A 97 2.64 -1.01 8.29
C ILE A 97 2.38 -1.13 6.80
N VAL A 98 1.12 -1.25 6.43
CA VAL A 98 0.66 -1.24 5.04
C VAL A 98 -0.26 -0.05 4.83
N LEU A 99 -0.03 0.70 3.75
CA LEU A 99 -0.79 1.90 3.43
C LEU A 99 -1.21 1.92 1.96
N ALA A 100 -2.46 2.27 1.74
CA ALA A 100 -2.99 2.68 0.43
C ALA A 100 -3.63 4.07 0.56
N HIS A 101 -3.36 4.94 -0.40
CA HIS A 101 -3.73 6.35 -0.36
C HIS A 101 -4.33 6.81 -1.68
N ASN A 102 -5.47 7.45 -1.59
CA ASN A 102 -6.10 8.17 -2.69
C ASN A 102 -6.03 9.67 -2.43
N GLY A 103 -4.97 10.30 -2.87
CA GLY A 103 -4.77 11.73 -2.68
C GLY A 103 -3.53 12.22 -3.40
N ASN A 104 -3.10 13.41 -3.07
CA ASN A 104 -1.87 14.02 -3.55
C ASN A 104 -1.36 15.00 -2.49
N LEU A 105 -0.13 14.77 -2.02
CA LEU A 105 0.51 15.68 -1.07
C LEU A 105 1.06 16.90 -1.81
N THR A 106 0.82 18.08 -1.25
CA THR A 106 1.28 19.34 -1.83
C THR A 106 2.75 19.66 -1.48
N ASN A 107 3.28 19.04 -0.44
CA ASN A 107 4.63 19.25 0.09
C ASN A 107 5.50 17.98 0.04
N THR A 108 5.30 17.14 -0.97
CA THR A 108 6.00 15.85 -1.12
C THR A 108 7.50 15.98 -1.12
N ASP A 109 8.06 16.98 -1.84
CA ASP A 109 9.50 17.15 -1.97
C ASP A 109 10.15 17.51 -0.63
N GLU A 110 9.54 18.39 0.15
CA GLU A 110 10.01 18.74 1.50
C GLU A 110 10.00 17.53 2.44
N LEU A 111 8.89 16.77 2.43
CA LEU A 111 8.76 15.56 3.24
C LEU A 111 9.75 14.48 2.80
N PHE A 112 9.97 14.31 1.51
CA PHE A 112 10.95 13.39 0.97
C PHE A 112 12.37 13.69 1.48
N GLU A 113 12.79 14.97 1.43
CA GLU A 113 14.08 15.40 1.94
C GLU A 113 14.22 15.12 3.45
N ASN A 114 13.19 15.44 4.23
CA ASN A 114 13.18 15.17 5.66
C ASN A 114 13.32 13.68 5.97
N VAL A 115 12.52 12.84 5.34
CA VAL A 115 12.54 11.38 5.52
C VAL A 115 13.89 10.79 5.13
N CYS A 116 14.47 11.20 3.99
CA CYS A 116 15.73 10.64 3.52
C CYS A 116 16.94 11.13 4.31
N TYR A 117 17.01 12.44 4.64
CA TYR A 117 18.23 13.05 5.18
C TYR A 117 18.21 13.26 6.70
N ARG A 118 17.05 13.41 7.30
CA ARG A 118 16.93 13.55 8.77
C ARG A 118 16.60 12.22 9.44
N ASP A 119 15.60 11.51 8.90
CA ASP A 119 15.09 10.28 9.50
C ASP A 119 15.85 9.04 8.99
N LEU A 120 16.76 9.23 8.01
CA LEU A 120 17.63 8.21 7.41
C LEU A 120 16.86 7.00 6.88
N ARG A 121 15.65 7.24 6.34
CA ARG A 121 14.81 6.20 5.73
C ARG A 121 15.02 6.19 4.23
N HIS A 122 15.01 4.98 3.67
CA HIS A 122 15.13 4.78 2.23
C HIS A 122 13.74 4.76 1.58
N ILE A 123 13.57 5.55 0.52
CA ILE A 123 12.37 5.59 -0.32
C ILE A 123 12.74 5.14 -1.73
N ASN A 124 12.00 4.16 -2.26
CA ASN A 124 12.30 3.54 -3.56
C ASN A 124 11.70 4.30 -4.74
N THR A 125 10.61 5.05 -4.51
CA THR A 125 9.86 5.71 -5.59
C THR A 125 9.70 7.20 -5.34
N ARG A 126 9.10 7.91 -6.28
CA ARG A 126 8.68 9.31 -6.12
C ARG A 126 7.21 9.44 -5.73
N SER A 127 6.58 8.34 -5.34
CA SER A 127 5.18 8.35 -4.90
C SER A 127 5.03 9.07 -3.56
N ASP A 128 4.13 10.04 -3.52
CA ASP A 128 3.73 10.74 -2.31
C ASP A 128 3.20 9.77 -1.24
N SER A 129 2.58 8.69 -1.65
CA SER A 129 2.05 7.65 -0.75
C SER A 129 3.16 6.87 -0.04
N GLU A 130 4.31 6.61 -0.70
CA GLU A 130 5.48 6.01 -0.06
C GLU A 130 6.14 6.98 0.93
N VAL A 131 6.22 8.26 0.56
CA VAL A 131 6.68 9.33 1.46
C VAL A 131 5.78 9.42 2.69
N LEU A 132 4.45 9.49 2.50
CA LEU A 132 3.47 9.54 3.58
C LEU A 132 3.60 8.35 4.55
N LEU A 133 3.76 7.14 4.00
CA LEU A 133 3.95 5.93 4.81
C LEU A 133 5.21 6.02 5.68
N ASN A 134 6.31 6.53 5.14
CA ASN A 134 7.57 6.66 5.87
C ASN A 134 7.52 7.76 6.93
N VAL A 135 6.85 8.89 6.66
CA VAL A 135 6.58 9.93 7.68
C VAL A 135 5.76 9.34 8.82
N PHE A 136 4.67 8.62 8.50
CA PHE A 136 3.82 7.98 9.49
C PHE A 136 4.59 6.94 10.33
N ALA A 137 5.43 6.14 9.70
CA ALA A 137 6.27 5.16 10.39
C ALA A 137 7.28 5.83 11.34
N HIS A 138 7.89 6.95 10.92
CA HIS A 138 8.81 7.72 11.77
C HIS A 138 8.09 8.33 12.98
N GLU A 139 6.92 8.93 12.77
CA GLU A 139 6.10 9.47 13.85
C GLU A 139 5.69 8.41 14.90
N LEU A 140 5.39 7.20 14.44
CA LEU A 140 5.11 6.09 15.34
C LEU A 140 6.37 5.66 16.11
N GLU A 141 7.51 5.54 15.42
CA GLU A 141 8.78 5.13 16.02
C GLU A 141 9.21 6.08 17.16
N THR A 142 9.06 7.40 16.96
CA THR A 142 9.40 8.41 17.98
C THR A 142 8.48 8.39 19.20
N ARG A 143 7.33 7.70 19.12
CA ARG A 143 6.34 7.57 20.20
C ARG A 143 6.32 6.19 20.85
N VAL A 144 7.25 5.33 20.49
CA VAL A 144 7.42 4.02 21.13
C VAL A 144 8.35 4.14 22.31
N GLU A 145 7.86 3.84 23.51
CA GLU A 145 8.66 3.69 24.70
C GLU A 145 8.66 2.22 25.14
N GLY A 146 9.80 1.55 24.97
CA GLY A 146 9.90 0.10 25.14
C GLY A 146 9.07 -0.64 24.07
N ASP A 147 8.25 -1.60 24.48
CA ASP A 147 7.35 -2.36 23.58
C ASP A 147 5.93 -1.75 23.48
N LYS A 148 5.72 -0.52 23.97
CA LYS A 148 4.41 0.11 24.01
C LYS A 148 4.39 1.41 23.23
N LEU A 149 3.36 1.56 22.40
CA LEU A 149 3.04 2.83 21.77
C LEU A 149 2.46 3.78 22.83
N THR A 150 3.08 4.93 23.06
CA THR A 150 2.51 6.01 23.89
C THR A 150 1.68 6.93 23.01
N VAL A 151 0.42 7.13 23.36
CA VAL A 151 -0.54 8.00 22.65
C VAL A 151 -0.64 9.35 23.34
#